data_b1359da0075bef8e3c6afcfed87992ec
#
_entry.id   b1359da0075bef8e3c6afcfed87992ec
#
_cell.length_a   1.000
_cell.length_b   1.000
_cell.length_c   1.000
_cell.angle_alpha   90.00
_cell.angle_beta   90.00
_cell.angle_gamma   90.00
#
_symmetry.space_group_name_H-M   'P 1'
#
loop_
_entity.id
_entity.type
_entity.pdbx_description
1 polymer ?
#
loop_
_entity_poly.entity_id
_entity_poly.type
_entity_poly.pdbx_seq_one_letter_code
_entity_poly.pdbx_strand_id
1 'polypeptide(L)'
;MYPKGRLRRFYALLRRPFFYRTFIWMLNHLPFILPFKRLRETDSLLAFFHPKPDYPFHVIILPKKAVRAFSDLAPADPFMAELITAAQSLVDEYHLPAWRLIVNGGEYQEFPHLHFHLISESSFLPS
;
A
#
# COMPACT_ATOMS: atom_id res chain seq x y z
N MET A 1 10.82 7.53 8.94
CA MET A 1 10.44 8.17 7.66
C MET A 1 9.25 9.08 7.88
N TYR A 2 9.46 10.39 7.78
CA TYR A 2 8.41 11.37 8.00
C TYR A 2 8.20 12.19 6.73
N PRO A 3 6.94 12.40 6.33
CA PRO A 3 6.66 13.21 5.15
C PRO A 3 7.10 14.66 5.38
N LYS A 4 7.62 15.30 4.34
CA LYS A 4 8.08 16.68 4.39
C LYS A 4 7.23 17.55 3.48
N GLY A 5 6.98 18.79 3.93
CA GLY A 5 6.34 19.81 3.10
C GLY A 5 4.96 19.41 2.55
N ARG A 6 4.88 19.28 1.22
CA ARG A 6 3.62 19.02 0.53
C ARG A 6 2.96 17.70 0.93
N LEU A 7 3.77 16.66 1.19
CA LEU A 7 3.24 15.36 1.58
C LEU A 7 2.56 15.43 2.94
N ARG A 8 3.13 16.19 3.88
CA ARG A 8 2.53 16.36 5.20
C ARG A 8 1.16 17.03 5.08
N ARG A 9 1.04 18.05 4.26
CA ARG A 9 -0.24 18.75 4.03
C ARG A 9 -1.25 17.84 3.37
N PHE A 10 -0.82 17.05 2.39
CA PHE A 10 -1.67 16.10 1.70
C PHE A 10 -2.19 15.04 2.67
N TYR A 11 -1.31 14.49 3.51
CA TYR A 11 -1.70 13.47 4.49
C TYR A 11 -2.66 14.04 5.53
N ALA A 12 -2.42 15.28 5.97
CA ALA A 12 -3.33 15.95 6.90
C ALA A 12 -4.70 16.15 6.27
N LEU A 13 -4.74 16.49 4.98
CA LEU A 13 -5.99 16.66 4.25
C LEU A 13 -6.79 15.36 4.19
N LEU A 14 -6.10 14.22 3.95
CA LEU A 14 -6.74 12.92 3.88
C LEU A 14 -7.33 12.45 5.21
N ARG A 15 -6.91 13.05 6.34
CA ARG A 15 -7.53 12.77 7.63
C ARG A 15 -8.95 13.28 7.72
N ARG A 16 -9.34 14.23 6.87
CA ARG A 16 -10.71 14.77 6.83
C ARG A 16 -11.61 13.81 6.06
N PRO A 17 -12.82 13.50 6.58
CA PRO A 17 -13.70 12.49 5.98
C PRO A 17 -14.03 12.74 4.51
N PHE A 18 -14.27 13.99 4.12
CA PHE A 18 -14.61 14.30 2.73
C PHE A 18 -13.49 13.90 1.76
N PHE A 19 -12.27 14.30 2.08
CA PHE A 19 -11.11 14.02 1.22
C PHE A 19 -10.76 12.53 1.22
N TYR A 20 -10.95 11.88 2.36
CA TYR A 20 -10.72 10.44 2.44
C TYR A 20 -11.73 9.67 1.58
N ARG A 21 -13.00 10.05 1.62
CA ARG A 21 -14.03 9.43 0.77
C ARG A 21 -13.73 9.62 -0.70
N THR A 22 -13.26 10.81 -1.09
CA THR A 22 -12.86 11.09 -2.46
C THR A 22 -11.69 10.21 -2.88
N PHE A 23 -10.70 10.05 -2.00
CA PHE A 23 -9.56 9.18 -2.24
C PHE A 23 -10.01 7.72 -2.46
N ILE A 24 -10.90 7.22 -1.60
CA ILE A 24 -11.43 5.85 -1.73
C ILE A 24 -12.21 5.70 -3.02
N TRP A 25 -13.04 6.67 -3.36
CA TRP A 25 -13.79 6.66 -4.62
C TRP A 25 -12.84 6.57 -5.82
N MET A 26 -11.77 7.35 -5.77
CA MET A 26 -10.77 7.36 -6.84
C MET A 26 -10.08 6.01 -6.98
N LEU A 27 -9.75 5.36 -5.87
CA LEU A 27 -9.15 4.03 -5.89
C LEU A 27 -10.04 3.00 -6.58
N ASN A 28 -11.36 3.15 -6.44
CA ASN A 28 -12.31 2.18 -6.98
C ASN A 28 -12.73 2.47 -8.42
N HIS A 29 -12.70 3.73 -8.83
CA HIS A 29 -13.24 4.13 -10.13
C HIS A 29 -12.18 4.61 -11.11
N LEU A 30 -11.09 5.22 -10.61
CA LEU A 30 -10.07 5.83 -11.45
C LEU A 30 -8.65 5.35 -11.10
N PRO A 31 -8.43 4.06 -10.81
CA PRO A 31 -7.08 3.61 -10.44
C PRO A 31 -6.07 3.78 -11.57
N PHE A 32 -6.55 3.81 -12.82
CA PHE A 32 -5.68 3.95 -13.99
C PHE A 32 -5.04 5.33 -14.12
N ILE A 33 -5.54 6.35 -13.41
CA ILE A 33 -4.94 7.70 -13.46
C ILE A 33 -3.83 7.90 -12.44
N LEU A 34 -3.62 6.92 -11.55
CA LEU A 34 -2.53 6.98 -10.58
C LEU A 34 -1.19 6.87 -11.32
N PRO A 35 -0.19 7.73 -10.97
CA PRO A 35 1.04 7.82 -11.75
C PRO A 35 2.08 6.75 -11.39
N PHE A 36 1.66 5.56 -11.00
CA PHE A 36 2.56 4.47 -10.68
C PHE A 36 2.10 3.17 -11.28
N LYS A 37 3.07 2.30 -11.54
CA LYS A 37 2.81 1.01 -12.17
C LYS A 37 2.10 0.09 -11.20
N ARG A 38 0.91 -0.38 -11.58
CA ARG A 38 0.17 -1.38 -10.81
C ARG A 38 0.76 -2.76 -11.07
N LEU A 39 0.98 -3.50 -10.00
CA LEU A 39 1.51 -4.85 -10.06
C LEU A 39 0.42 -5.90 -9.88
N ARG A 40 -0.51 -5.64 -8.97
CA ARG A 40 -1.68 -6.49 -8.71
C ARG A 40 -2.87 -5.59 -8.48
N GLU A 41 -4.01 -6.03 -8.96
CA GLU A 41 -5.27 -5.32 -8.75
C GLU A 41 -6.42 -6.31 -8.73
N THR A 42 -7.28 -6.18 -7.70
CA THR A 42 -8.55 -6.89 -7.60
C THR A 42 -9.64 -5.87 -7.28
N ASP A 43 -10.87 -6.34 -7.07
CA ASP A 43 -11.95 -5.44 -6.65
C ASP A 43 -11.70 -4.81 -5.28
N SER A 44 -10.87 -5.44 -4.45
CA SER A 44 -10.64 -5.00 -3.07
C SER A 44 -9.19 -4.64 -2.75
N LEU A 45 -8.24 -4.85 -3.68
CA LEU A 45 -6.82 -4.68 -3.41
C LEU A 45 -6.12 -3.98 -4.56
N LEU A 46 -5.15 -3.13 -4.23
CA LEU A 46 -4.25 -2.52 -5.18
C LEU A 46 -2.81 -2.66 -4.67
N ALA A 47 -1.89 -3.10 -5.53
CA ALA A 47 -0.47 -3.19 -5.23
C ALA A 47 0.34 -2.50 -6.32
N PHE A 48 1.32 -1.69 -5.92
CA PHE A 48 2.13 -0.91 -6.85
C PHE A 48 3.50 -0.61 -6.26
N PHE A 49 4.47 -0.34 -7.11
CA PHE A 49 5.78 0.10 -6.64
C PHE A 49 5.67 1.46 -5.97
N HIS A 50 6.33 1.59 -4.82
CA HIS A 50 6.36 2.86 -4.10
C HIS A 50 6.99 3.94 -5.00
N PRO A 51 6.34 5.12 -5.16
CA PRO A 51 6.86 6.18 -6.04
C PRO A 51 8.17 6.79 -5.57
N LYS A 52 8.46 6.71 -4.25
CA LYS A 52 9.73 7.16 -3.67
C LYS A 52 10.25 6.05 -2.77
N PRO A 53 10.80 4.98 -3.36
CA PRO A 53 11.16 3.79 -2.58
C PRO A 53 12.32 4.06 -1.62
N ASP A 54 12.21 3.46 -0.42
CA ASP A 54 13.28 3.47 0.57
C ASP A 54 14.16 2.22 0.47
N TYR A 55 13.75 1.25 -0.34
CA TYR A 55 14.43 -0.04 -0.49
C TYR A 55 14.56 -0.37 -1.98
N PRO A 56 15.54 -1.19 -2.37
CA PRO A 56 15.67 -1.62 -3.77
C PRO A 56 14.39 -2.24 -4.34
N PHE A 57 13.67 -3.02 -3.53
CA PHE A 57 12.33 -3.48 -3.84
C PHE A 57 11.38 -2.92 -2.79
N HIS A 58 10.38 -2.17 -3.21
CA HIS A 58 9.46 -1.54 -2.28
C HIS A 58 8.08 -1.43 -2.91
N VAL A 59 7.18 -2.31 -2.51
CA VAL A 59 5.82 -2.37 -3.01
C VAL A 59 4.84 -1.99 -1.91
N ILE A 60 3.85 -1.19 -2.26
CA ILE A 60 2.73 -0.85 -1.39
C ILE A 60 1.55 -1.74 -1.76
N ILE A 61 0.90 -2.31 -0.76
CA ILE A 61 -0.32 -3.10 -0.94
C ILE A 61 -1.39 -2.51 -0.03
N LEU A 62 -2.53 -2.12 -0.60
CA LEU A 62 -3.57 -1.45 0.15
C LEU A 62 -4.96 -1.92 -0.25
N PRO A 63 -5.95 -1.80 0.67
CA PRO A 63 -7.34 -2.09 0.35
C PRO A 63 -7.97 -0.91 -0.40
N LYS A 64 -8.93 -1.22 -1.29
CA LYS A 64 -9.69 -0.20 -2.00
C LYS A 64 -10.86 0.35 -1.17
N LYS A 65 -11.22 -0.31 -0.09
CA LYS A 65 -12.29 0.17 0.79
C LYS A 65 -11.73 1.06 1.91
N ALA A 66 -12.61 1.77 2.59
CA ALA A 66 -12.23 2.73 3.62
C ALA A 66 -11.83 2.02 4.92
N VAL A 67 -10.54 1.75 5.08
CA VAL A 67 -9.95 1.23 6.31
C VAL A 67 -8.73 2.09 6.61
N ARG A 68 -8.79 2.85 7.69
CA ARG A 68 -7.71 3.80 8.01
C ARG A 68 -6.48 3.12 8.59
N ALA A 69 -6.66 2.10 9.42
CA ALA A 69 -5.55 1.47 10.13
C ALA A 69 -5.75 -0.03 10.25
N PHE A 70 -4.66 -0.74 10.48
CA PHE A 70 -4.71 -2.20 10.68
C PHE A 70 -5.62 -2.58 11.85
N SER A 71 -5.61 -1.78 12.91
CA SER A 71 -6.46 -2.01 14.07
C SER A 71 -7.96 -1.92 13.78
N ASP A 72 -8.34 -1.31 12.65
CA ASP A 72 -9.73 -1.19 12.23
C ASP A 72 -10.16 -2.32 11.27
N LEU A 73 -9.22 -3.18 10.86
CA LEU A 73 -9.50 -4.23 9.91
C LEU A 73 -10.10 -5.45 10.60
N ALA A 74 -11.25 -5.93 10.10
CA ALA A 74 -11.86 -7.15 10.63
C ALA A 74 -11.01 -8.37 10.22
N PRO A 75 -10.81 -9.35 11.13
CA PRO A 75 -10.03 -10.54 10.79
C PRO A 75 -10.56 -11.31 9.59
N ALA A 76 -11.87 -11.32 9.39
CA ALA A 76 -12.51 -12.04 8.29
C ALA A 76 -12.63 -11.19 7.02
N ASP A 77 -12.06 -10.00 6.99
CA ASP A 77 -12.12 -9.14 5.80
C ASP A 77 -11.44 -9.83 4.62
N PRO A 78 -12.09 -9.90 3.45
CA PRO A 78 -11.51 -10.54 2.26
C PRO A 78 -10.15 -9.98 1.85
N PHE A 79 -9.86 -8.72 2.19
CA PHE A 79 -8.58 -8.10 1.89
C PHE A 79 -7.41 -8.91 2.47
N MET A 80 -7.56 -9.51 3.65
CA MET A 80 -6.46 -10.25 4.28
C MET A 80 -6.02 -11.45 3.44
N ALA A 81 -6.95 -12.23 2.93
CA ALA A 81 -6.62 -13.37 2.08
C ALA A 81 -5.96 -12.89 0.77
N GLU A 82 -6.47 -11.81 0.20
CA GLU A 82 -5.91 -11.25 -1.02
C GLU A 82 -4.52 -10.66 -0.80
N LEU A 83 -4.30 -10.03 0.35
CA LEU A 83 -2.99 -9.51 0.74
C LEU A 83 -1.96 -10.63 0.76
N ILE A 84 -2.30 -11.73 1.41
CA ILE A 84 -1.40 -12.88 1.52
C ILE A 84 -1.08 -13.42 0.12
N THR A 85 -2.11 -13.61 -0.70
CA THR A 85 -1.94 -14.10 -2.07
C THR A 85 -1.07 -13.17 -2.90
N ALA A 86 -1.34 -11.87 -2.83
CA ALA A 86 -0.59 -10.88 -3.59
C ALA A 86 0.89 -10.84 -3.16
N ALA A 87 1.14 -10.81 -1.85
CA ALA A 87 2.50 -10.77 -1.34
C ALA A 87 3.28 -12.02 -1.74
N GLN A 88 2.68 -13.19 -1.59
CA GLN A 88 3.33 -14.45 -1.99
C GLN A 88 3.64 -14.47 -3.49
N SER A 89 2.71 -14.01 -4.32
CA SER A 89 2.90 -14.00 -5.77
C SER A 89 4.01 -13.02 -6.19
N LEU A 90 4.15 -11.90 -5.49
CA LEU A 90 5.21 -10.94 -5.78
C LEU A 90 6.58 -11.44 -5.33
N VAL A 91 6.66 -12.08 -4.18
CA VAL A 91 7.91 -12.73 -3.72
C VAL A 91 8.37 -13.75 -4.75
N ASP A 92 7.44 -14.54 -5.28
CA ASP A 92 7.74 -15.56 -6.27
C ASP A 92 8.15 -14.94 -7.62
N GLU A 93 7.37 -13.99 -8.11
CA GLU A 93 7.62 -13.36 -9.42
C GLU A 93 8.99 -12.67 -9.45
N TYR A 94 9.36 -11.97 -8.39
CA TYR A 94 10.61 -11.22 -8.34
C TYR A 94 11.76 -11.99 -7.69
N HIS A 95 11.54 -13.28 -7.38
CA HIS A 95 12.56 -14.16 -6.82
C HIS A 95 13.27 -13.54 -5.62
N LEU A 96 12.50 -12.96 -4.68
CA LEU A 96 13.08 -12.27 -3.54
C LEU A 96 13.69 -13.27 -2.56
N PRO A 97 15.01 -13.22 -2.34
CA PRO A 97 15.66 -14.17 -1.42
C PRO A 97 15.41 -13.83 0.05
N ALA A 98 15.12 -12.57 0.32
CA ALA A 98 14.81 -12.08 1.67
C ALA A 98 13.82 -10.92 1.51
N TRP A 99 12.84 -10.86 2.42
CA TRP A 99 11.79 -9.84 2.32
C TRP A 99 11.16 -9.62 3.69
N ARG A 100 10.47 -8.48 3.80
CA ARG A 100 9.65 -8.19 4.98
C ARG A 100 8.30 -7.68 4.50
N LEU A 101 7.25 -8.09 5.20
CA LEU A 101 5.92 -7.51 5.03
C LEU A 101 5.61 -6.71 6.27
N ILE A 102 5.48 -5.40 6.12
CA ILE A 102 5.40 -4.46 7.24
C ILE A 102 4.09 -3.71 7.18
N VAL A 103 3.42 -3.58 8.33
CA VAL A 103 2.32 -2.66 8.51
C VAL A 103 2.63 -1.78 9.70
N ASN A 104 2.49 -0.47 9.52
CA ASN A 104 2.74 0.51 10.56
C ASN A 104 1.42 0.94 11.19
N GLY A 105 1.40 1.09 12.51
CA GLY A 105 0.22 1.53 13.25
C GLY A 105 0.56 2.67 14.19
N GLY A 106 -0.46 3.39 14.64
CA GLY A 106 -0.29 4.49 15.57
C GLY A 106 0.61 5.58 15.01
N GLU A 107 1.55 6.04 15.82
CA GLU A 107 2.45 7.13 15.43
C GLU A 107 3.41 6.77 14.29
N TYR A 108 3.63 5.48 14.03
CA TYR A 108 4.46 5.07 12.90
C TYR A 108 3.71 5.12 11.58
N GLN A 109 2.39 5.23 11.60
CA GLN A 109 1.59 5.30 10.39
C GLN A 109 1.51 6.74 9.89
N GLU A 110 2.19 7.01 8.78
CA GLU A 110 2.22 8.36 8.20
C GLU A 110 1.00 8.63 7.31
N PHE A 111 0.76 7.73 6.35
CA PHE A 111 -0.35 7.89 5.42
C PHE A 111 -1.64 7.38 6.06
N PRO A 112 -2.74 8.18 6.09
CA PRO A 112 -3.93 7.85 6.87
C PRO A 112 -4.91 6.91 6.18
N HIS A 113 -4.39 5.91 5.51
CA HIS A 113 -5.14 4.80 4.93
C HIS A 113 -4.29 3.55 5.09
N LEU A 114 -4.93 2.43 5.45
CA LEU A 114 -4.22 1.16 5.67
C LEU A 114 -3.37 0.80 4.45
N HIS A 115 -2.11 0.50 4.68
CA HIS A 115 -1.23 0.00 3.63
C HIS A 115 -0.13 -0.86 4.23
N PHE A 116 0.28 -1.86 3.45
CA PHE A 116 1.37 -2.75 3.79
C PHE A 116 2.55 -2.46 2.88
N HIS A 117 3.76 -2.62 3.41
CA HIS A 117 5.00 -2.51 2.65
C HIS A 117 5.58 -3.90 2.46
N LEU A 118 5.75 -4.34 1.23
CA LEU A 118 6.55 -5.51 0.93
C LEU A 118 7.91 -5.01 0.45
N ILE A 119 8.94 -5.30 1.23
CA ILE A 119 10.26 -4.73 0.98
C ILE A 119 11.32 -5.82 0.89
N SER A 120 12.38 -5.51 0.15
CA SER A 120 13.62 -6.30 0.15
C SER A 120 14.80 -5.35 0.05
N GLU A 121 15.80 -5.58 0.87
CA GLU A 121 17.06 -4.83 0.87
C GLU A 121 18.06 -5.43 -0.10
N SER A 122 17.84 -6.66 -0.51
CA SER A 122 18.70 -7.34 -1.48
C SER A 122 18.46 -6.75 -2.85
N SER A 123 19.56 -6.52 -3.60
CA SER A 123 19.39 -6.25 -5.00
C SER A 123 18.84 -7.51 -5.66
N PHE A 124 17.78 -7.34 -6.44
CA PHE A 124 17.21 -8.42 -7.19
C PHE A 124 17.29 -8.05 -8.66
N LEU A 125 17.50 -9.06 -9.48
CA LEU A 125 17.46 -8.88 -10.91
C LEU A 125 16.21 -9.58 -11.40
N PRO A 126 15.30 -8.87 -12.08
CA PRO A 126 14.22 -9.55 -12.75
C PRO A 126 14.85 -10.44 -13.81
N SER A 127 14.66 -11.72 -13.64
CA SER A 127 15.17 -12.69 -14.60
C SER A 127 14.31 -12.71 -15.84
#